data_c8d4d29f72565caec701cf140ba31c4d
#
_entry.id   c8d4d29f72565caec701cf140ba31c4d
#
_cell.length_a   1.000
_cell.length_b   1.000
_cell.length_c   1.000
_cell.angle_alpha   90.00
_cell.angle_beta   90.00
_cell.angle_gamma   90.00
#
_symmetry.space_group_name_H-M   'P 1'
#
loop_
_entity.id
_entity.type
_entity.pdbx_description
1 polymer ?
#
loop_
_entity_poly.entity_id
_entity_poly.type
_entity_poly.pdbx_seq_one_letter_code
_entity_poly.pdbx_strand_id
1 'polypeptide(L)'
;LLEKPCRDWAARFDPYSLVVLAGAAEPFDVRDRLHELRARLLLVVCTTDAIFPPNPDTTARVNALSVPHRYVEIDSPYGHMASGVEWRKLVPELRWLLNDAPANT
;
A
#
# COMPACT_ATOMS: atom_id res chain seq x y z
N LEU A 1 15.15 21.74 10.91
CA LEU A 1 13.68 21.59 11.05
C LEU A 1 13.27 20.19 11.46
N LEU A 2 14.01 19.13 11.08
CA LEU A 2 13.71 17.72 11.40
C LEU A 2 14.46 17.17 12.62
N GLU A 3 15.46 17.87 13.12
CA GLU A 3 16.35 17.35 14.17
C GLU A 3 15.62 17.02 15.47
N LYS A 4 14.73 17.90 15.94
CA LYS A 4 14.00 17.66 17.18
C LYS A 4 13.00 16.51 17.07
N PRO A 5 12.12 16.43 16.03
CA PRO A 5 11.23 15.27 15.85
C PRO A 5 11.99 13.95 15.72
N CYS A 6 13.10 13.93 14.99
CA CYS A 6 13.92 12.72 14.85
C CYS A 6 14.55 12.29 16.18
N ARG A 7 15.05 13.23 16.97
CA ARG A 7 15.60 12.95 18.31
C ARG A 7 14.54 12.45 19.27
N ASP A 8 13.36 13.08 19.30
CA ASP A 8 12.23 12.69 20.14
C ASP A 8 11.69 11.30 19.77
N TRP A 9 11.74 10.96 18.48
CA TRP A 9 11.39 9.62 17.99
C TRP A 9 12.44 8.58 18.43
N ALA A 10 13.72 8.85 18.17
CA ALA A 10 14.83 7.96 18.50
C ALA A 10 14.93 7.68 20.01
N ALA A 11 14.57 8.65 20.85
CA ALA A 11 14.57 8.47 22.30
C ALA A 11 13.49 7.52 22.82
N ARG A 12 12.46 7.25 22.01
CA ARG A 12 11.32 6.40 22.37
C ARG A 12 11.28 5.08 21.62
N PHE A 13 12.05 4.97 20.56
CA PHE A 13 12.04 3.79 19.71
C PHE A 13 13.15 2.82 20.12
N ASP A 14 12.78 1.56 20.30
CA ASP A 14 13.76 0.50 20.57
C ASP A 14 14.43 0.05 19.27
N PRO A 15 15.75 0.24 19.11
CA PRO A 15 16.47 -0.15 17.90
C PRO A 15 16.47 -1.67 17.65
N TYR A 16 16.38 -2.49 18.71
CA TYR A 16 16.28 -3.95 18.55
C TYR A 16 14.97 -4.37 17.88
N SER A 17 13.89 -3.65 18.13
CA SER A 17 12.63 -3.88 17.44
C SER A 17 12.76 -3.67 15.92
N LEU A 18 13.55 -2.68 15.47
CA LEU A 18 13.85 -2.51 14.04
C LEU A 18 14.57 -3.72 13.44
N VAL A 19 15.56 -4.24 14.15
CA VAL A 19 16.32 -5.43 13.68
C VAL A 19 15.39 -6.64 13.56
N VAL A 20 14.53 -6.86 14.54
CA VAL A 20 13.56 -7.97 14.53
C VAL A 20 12.55 -7.82 13.40
N LEU A 21 12.00 -6.61 13.22
CA LEU A 21 11.05 -6.33 12.14
C LEU A 21 11.68 -6.45 10.76
N ALA A 22 12.92 -5.95 10.59
CA ALA A 22 13.65 -6.09 9.34
C ALA A 22 13.91 -7.57 9.01
N GLY A 23 14.36 -8.35 10.00
CA GLY A 23 14.58 -9.80 9.85
C GLY A 23 13.29 -10.58 9.55
N ALA A 24 12.14 -10.12 10.05
CA ALA A 24 10.85 -10.72 9.72
C ALA A 24 10.36 -10.31 8.32
N ALA A 25 10.69 -9.11 7.86
CA ALA A 25 10.29 -8.62 6.55
C ALA A 25 11.13 -9.20 5.41
N GLU A 26 12.41 -9.50 5.65
CA GLU A 26 13.34 -10.00 4.62
C GLU A 26 12.85 -11.28 3.91
N PRO A 27 12.38 -12.34 4.62
CA PRO A 27 11.86 -13.55 3.98
C PRO A 27 10.40 -13.42 3.49
N PHE A 28 9.74 -12.26 3.74
CA PHE A 28 8.35 -12.09 3.39
C PHE A 28 8.21 -11.89 1.88
N ASP A 29 7.75 -12.93 1.20
CA ASP A 29 7.43 -12.89 -0.22
C ASP A 29 6.16 -13.71 -0.48
N VAL A 30 5.13 -13.06 -1.00
CA VAL A 30 3.84 -13.67 -1.32
C VAL A 30 3.57 -13.73 -2.82
N ARG A 31 4.54 -13.36 -3.66
CA ARG A 31 4.37 -13.26 -5.12
C ARG A 31 3.84 -14.55 -5.75
N ASP A 32 4.36 -15.68 -5.31
CA ASP A 32 3.96 -16.99 -5.83
C ASP A 32 2.59 -17.46 -5.29
N ARG A 33 2.08 -16.78 -4.26
CA ARG A 33 0.81 -17.10 -3.61
C ARG A 33 -0.31 -16.11 -3.91
N LEU A 34 -0.08 -15.13 -4.77
CA LEU A 34 -1.12 -14.15 -5.15
C LEU A 34 -2.36 -14.81 -5.76
N HIS A 35 -2.22 -15.99 -6.38
CA HIS A 35 -3.34 -16.77 -6.91
C HIS A 35 -4.28 -17.33 -5.83
N GLU A 36 -3.85 -17.37 -4.56
CA GLU A 36 -4.66 -17.78 -3.42
C GLU A 36 -5.57 -16.65 -2.89
N LEU A 37 -5.38 -15.42 -3.38
CA LEU A 37 -6.17 -14.28 -2.97
C LEU A 37 -7.66 -14.51 -3.31
N ARG A 38 -8.53 -14.31 -2.33
CA ARG A 38 -9.98 -14.45 -2.47
C ARG A 38 -10.72 -13.13 -2.24
N ALA A 39 -10.06 -12.19 -1.63
CA ALA A 39 -10.63 -10.88 -1.37
C ALA A 39 -10.53 -9.98 -2.61
N ARG A 40 -11.47 -9.06 -2.74
CA ARG A 40 -11.37 -7.95 -3.69
C ARG A 40 -10.14 -7.10 -3.34
N LEU A 41 -9.42 -6.63 -4.33
CA LEU A 41 -8.20 -5.85 -4.16
C LEU A 41 -8.34 -4.46 -4.78
N LEU A 42 -7.97 -3.45 -4.00
CA LEU A 42 -7.70 -2.11 -4.51
C LEU A 42 -6.23 -1.77 -4.18
N LEU A 43 -5.41 -1.63 -5.21
CA LEU A 43 -4.04 -1.15 -5.07
C LEU A 43 -3.97 0.29 -5.52
N VAL A 44 -3.56 1.17 -4.62
CA VAL A 44 -3.37 2.59 -4.88
C VAL A 44 -1.91 2.95 -4.76
N VAL A 45 -1.37 3.63 -5.76
CA VAL A 45 0.03 4.08 -5.80
C VAL A 45 0.06 5.57 -6.10
N CYS A 46 1.00 6.30 -5.54
CA CYS A 46 1.22 7.70 -5.90
C CYS A 46 2.38 7.81 -6.91
N THR A 47 2.19 8.60 -7.96
CA THR A 47 3.20 8.78 -9.02
C THR A 47 4.52 9.34 -8.53
N THR A 48 4.49 10.12 -7.43
CA THR A 48 5.67 10.74 -6.81
C THR A 48 6.16 10.02 -5.56
N ASP A 49 5.61 8.82 -5.26
CA ASP A 49 6.05 8.04 -4.10
C ASP A 49 7.47 7.51 -4.31
N ALA A 50 8.40 7.95 -3.46
CA ALA A 50 9.79 7.52 -3.51
C ALA A 50 10.06 6.25 -2.67
N ILE A 51 9.10 5.82 -1.84
CA ILE A 51 9.21 4.61 -1.01
C ILE A 51 8.64 3.42 -1.76
N PHE A 52 7.44 3.57 -2.32
CA PHE A 52 6.76 2.57 -3.13
C PHE A 52 6.32 3.16 -4.47
N PRO A 53 7.28 3.42 -5.37
CA PRO A 53 6.96 4.01 -6.68
C PRO A 53 6.10 3.06 -7.53
N PRO A 54 5.38 3.58 -8.53
CA PRO A 54 4.72 2.76 -9.53
C PRO A 54 5.71 1.74 -10.12
N ASN A 55 5.27 0.49 -10.20
CA ASN A 55 6.12 -0.61 -10.65
C ASN A 55 5.34 -1.47 -11.67
N PRO A 56 5.83 -1.58 -12.94
CA PRO A 56 5.18 -2.36 -13.99
C PRO A 56 4.96 -3.83 -13.63
N ASP A 57 5.91 -4.46 -12.91
CA ASP A 57 5.76 -5.85 -12.48
C ASP A 57 4.61 -6.01 -11.49
N THR A 58 4.48 -5.08 -10.55
CA THR A 58 3.36 -5.07 -9.60
C THR A 58 2.04 -4.89 -10.34
N THR A 59 1.98 -3.95 -11.28
CA THR A 59 0.79 -3.72 -12.10
C THR A 59 0.42 -4.98 -12.91
N ALA A 60 1.39 -5.62 -13.55
CA ALA A 60 1.16 -6.86 -14.30
C ALA A 60 0.62 -8.00 -13.41
N ARG A 61 1.19 -8.15 -12.20
CA ARG A 61 0.74 -9.16 -11.23
C ARG A 61 -0.68 -8.88 -10.72
N VAL A 62 -1.01 -7.63 -10.43
CA VAL A 62 -2.38 -7.24 -10.04
C VAL A 62 -3.36 -7.52 -11.17
N ASN A 63 -3.02 -7.18 -12.42
CA ASN A 63 -3.87 -7.40 -13.57
C ASN A 63 -4.07 -8.91 -13.90
N ALA A 64 -3.19 -9.77 -13.42
CA ALA A 64 -3.30 -11.22 -13.57
C ALA A 64 -4.15 -11.91 -12.49
N LEU A 65 -4.65 -11.17 -11.49
CA LEU A 65 -5.47 -11.73 -10.43
C LEU A 65 -6.82 -12.21 -10.95
N SER A 66 -7.28 -13.34 -10.42
CA SER A 66 -8.61 -13.91 -10.74
C SER A 66 -9.75 -13.26 -9.95
N VAL A 67 -9.43 -12.52 -8.88
CA VAL A 67 -10.41 -11.80 -8.05
C VAL A 67 -10.70 -10.41 -8.63
N PRO A 68 -11.86 -9.80 -8.32
CA PRO A 68 -12.12 -8.41 -8.68
C PRO A 68 -11.03 -7.50 -8.12
N HIS A 69 -10.38 -6.74 -8.98
CA HIS A 69 -9.28 -5.87 -8.58
C HIS A 69 -9.31 -4.55 -9.34
N ARG A 70 -8.67 -3.54 -8.75
CA ARG A 70 -8.37 -2.26 -9.39
C ARG A 70 -6.97 -1.82 -9.02
N TYR A 71 -6.28 -1.23 -9.99
CA TYR A 71 -5.02 -0.52 -9.82
C TYR A 71 -5.26 0.95 -10.15
N VAL A 72 -4.88 1.84 -9.24
CA VAL A 72 -5.13 3.29 -9.35
C VAL A 72 -3.85 4.05 -9.05
N GLU A 73 -3.46 4.93 -9.94
CA GLU A 73 -2.38 5.89 -9.70
C GLU A 73 -2.96 7.25 -9.31
N ILE A 74 -2.46 7.82 -8.22
CA ILE A 74 -2.78 9.17 -7.79
C ILE A 74 -1.65 10.10 -8.23
N ASP A 75 -1.98 11.07 -9.06
CA ASP A 75 -1.08 12.19 -9.31
C ASP A 75 -1.17 13.18 -8.14
N SER A 76 -0.06 13.28 -7.38
CA SER A 76 -0.01 14.08 -6.17
C SER A 76 1.43 14.46 -5.84
N PRO A 77 1.70 15.70 -5.37
CA PRO A 77 3.03 16.10 -4.91
C PRO A 77 3.38 15.56 -3.51
N TYR A 78 2.46 14.85 -2.84
CA TYR A 78 2.64 14.41 -1.45
C TYR A 78 3.32 13.04 -1.31
N GLY A 79 3.69 12.38 -2.42
CA GLY A 79 4.41 11.10 -2.39
C GLY A 79 3.70 10.06 -1.56
N HIS A 80 4.44 9.42 -0.65
CA HIS A 80 3.91 8.36 0.22
C HIS A 80 2.73 8.80 1.10
N MET A 81 2.58 10.08 1.37
CA MET A 81 1.48 10.62 2.18
C MET A 81 0.21 10.91 1.38
N ALA A 82 0.24 10.76 0.06
CA ALA A 82 -0.84 11.17 -0.83
C ALA A 82 -2.19 10.53 -0.49
N SER A 83 -2.21 9.24 -0.15
CA SER A 83 -3.43 8.53 0.20
C SER A 83 -4.12 9.09 1.45
N GLY A 84 -3.35 9.61 2.41
CA GLY A 84 -3.87 10.26 3.61
C GLY A 84 -4.29 11.71 3.37
N VAL A 85 -3.46 12.48 2.66
CA VAL A 85 -3.71 13.92 2.44
C VAL A 85 -4.83 14.14 1.42
N GLU A 86 -4.83 13.35 0.35
CA GLU A 86 -5.77 13.48 -0.77
C GLU A 86 -6.80 12.34 -0.83
N TRP A 87 -7.14 11.75 0.31
CA TRP A 87 -8.08 10.63 0.38
C TRP A 87 -9.40 10.83 -0.38
N ARG A 88 -9.82 12.11 -0.54
CA ARG A 88 -11.03 12.44 -1.30
C ARG A 88 -10.97 12.01 -2.76
N LYS A 89 -9.78 11.98 -3.36
CA LYS A 89 -9.57 11.46 -4.72
C LYS A 89 -9.87 9.97 -4.81
N LEU A 90 -9.78 9.25 -3.69
CA LEU A 90 -9.99 7.80 -3.60
C LEU A 90 -11.43 7.41 -3.26
N VAL A 91 -12.31 8.35 -2.94
CA VAL A 91 -13.69 8.04 -2.53
C VAL A 91 -14.44 7.13 -3.51
N PRO A 92 -14.38 7.34 -4.83
CA PRO A 92 -15.06 6.44 -5.78
C PRO A 92 -14.52 4.99 -5.69
N GLU A 93 -13.20 4.84 -5.58
CA GLU A 93 -12.52 3.54 -5.53
C GLU A 93 -12.79 2.82 -4.21
N LEU A 94 -12.80 3.57 -3.11
CA LEU A 94 -13.15 3.04 -1.80
C LEU A 94 -14.61 2.59 -1.75
N ARG A 95 -15.51 3.34 -2.38
CA ARG A 95 -16.92 2.91 -2.50
C ARG A 95 -17.03 1.63 -3.30
N TRP A 96 -16.32 1.53 -4.42
CA TRP A 96 -16.28 0.28 -5.18
C TRP A 96 -15.76 -0.88 -4.32
N LEU A 97 -14.67 -0.68 -3.57
CA LEU A 97 -14.09 -1.72 -2.72
C LEU A 97 -15.08 -2.21 -1.64
N LEU A 98 -15.84 -1.28 -1.04
CA LEU A 98 -16.62 -1.55 0.15
C LEU A 98 -18.09 -1.89 -0.13
N ASN A 99 -18.71 -1.29 -1.18
CA ASN A 99 -20.15 -1.33 -1.37
C ASN A 99 -20.63 -2.29 -2.47
N ASP A 100 -19.76 -2.65 -3.42
CA ASP A 100 -20.09 -3.62 -4.47
C ASP A 100 -19.77 -5.07 -4.04
N ALA A 101 -19.90 -5.39 -2.76
CA ALA A 101 -19.91 -6.78 -2.38
C ALA A 101 -21.12 -7.45 -3.08
N PRO A 102 -20.94 -8.57 -3.82
CA PRO A 102 -22.10 -9.32 -4.30
C PRO A 102 -22.95 -9.65 -3.07
N ALA A 103 -24.24 -9.35 -3.16
CA ALA A 103 -25.20 -9.82 -2.17
C ALA A 103 -24.95 -11.32 -2.01
N ASN A 104 -24.66 -11.78 -0.81
CA ASN A 104 -24.54 -13.19 -0.52
C ASN A 104 -25.85 -13.85 -0.91
N THR A 105 -25.84 -14.56 -2.02
CA THR A 105 -26.85 -15.58 -2.35
C THR A 105 -26.48 -16.86 -1.64
#